data_8ca7b3d44a72e73af06b077248f99e36
#
_entry.id   8ca7b3d44a72e73af06b077248f99e36
#
_cell.length_a   1.000
_cell.length_b   1.000
_cell.length_c   1.000
_cell.angle_alpha   90.00
_cell.angle_beta   90.00
_cell.angle_gamma   90.00
#
_symmetry.space_group_name_H-M   'P 1'
#
loop_
_entity.id
_entity.type
_entity.pdbx_description
1 polymer ?
#
loop_
_entity_poly.entity_id
_entity_poly.type
_entity_poly.pdbx_seq_one_letter_code
_entity_poly.pdbx_strand_id
1 'polypeptide(L)'
;MVRADAQQNRERILAVAHEAFAADSAASLNLIAKKAGVGPGTLYRHFPNREALVLAVYRHDVQQLADLAPKLLKRHPPVRALRLWFERLAQYGRIKRGLADVLHAATSDGLVGESYEPIIGALTILLDACEQAGVTRVGLDPDDVLLMVGFLWRVDPDADWEQRTRSMLDIVIDGLRKQSARKGS
;
A
#
# COMPACT_ATOMS: atom_id res chain seq x y z
N MET A 1 16.18 -15.95 22.15
CA MET A 1 17.19 -15.56 21.14
C MET A 1 16.83 -16.14 19.76
N VAL A 2 16.80 -17.44 19.52
CA VAL A 2 16.59 -18.02 18.15
C VAL A 2 15.30 -17.58 17.45
N ARG A 3 14.18 -17.39 18.15
CA ARG A 3 12.89 -16.94 17.54
C ARG A 3 12.91 -15.46 17.14
N ALA A 4 13.56 -14.61 17.92
CA ALA A 4 13.68 -13.19 17.63
C ALA A 4 14.58 -12.96 16.39
N ASP A 5 15.70 -13.70 16.30
CA ASP A 5 16.62 -13.64 15.16
C ASP A 5 15.94 -14.13 13.86
N ALA A 6 15.11 -15.18 13.96
CA ALA A 6 14.35 -15.69 12.82
C ALA A 6 13.29 -14.68 12.32
N GLN A 7 12.58 -14.04 13.25
CA GLN A 7 11.60 -13.00 12.92
C GLN A 7 12.28 -11.78 12.29
N GLN A 8 13.38 -11.31 12.86
CA GLN A 8 14.15 -10.18 12.32
C GLN A 8 14.71 -10.49 10.92
N ASN A 9 15.21 -11.72 10.70
CA ASN A 9 15.66 -12.15 9.38
C ASN A 9 14.50 -12.16 8.38
N ARG A 10 13.33 -12.65 8.78
CA ARG A 10 12.13 -12.67 7.92
C ARG A 10 11.71 -11.25 7.52
N GLU A 11 11.65 -10.32 8.44
CA GLU A 11 11.30 -8.92 8.18
C GLU A 11 12.30 -8.25 7.24
N ARG A 12 13.60 -8.49 7.46
CA ARG A 12 14.67 -7.98 6.59
C ARG A 12 14.58 -8.54 5.17
N ILE A 13 14.28 -9.83 5.02
CA ILE A 13 14.07 -10.45 3.70
C ILE A 13 12.86 -9.80 3.01
N LEU A 14 11.74 -9.57 3.71
CA LEU A 14 10.55 -8.95 3.14
C LEU A 14 10.82 -7.51 2.68
N ALA A 15 11.51 -6.69 3.49
CA ALA A 15 11.87 -5.33 3.12
C ALA A 15 12.76 -5.28 1.87
N VAL A 16 13.80 -6.12 1.82
CA VAL A 16 14.69 -6.21 0.65
C VAL A 16 13.98 -6.76 -0.59
N ALA A 17 13.08 -7.74 -0.41
CA ALA A 17 12.29 -8.29 -1.51
C ALA A 17 11.31 -7.26 -2.08
N HIS A 18 10.67 -6.45 -1.23
CA HIS A 18 9.83 -5.32 -1.64
C HIS A 18 10.60 -4.37 -2.57
N GLU A 19 11.79 -3.91 -2.16
CA GLU A 19 12.64 -3.01 -2.96
C GLU A 19 13.11 -3.67 -4.28
N ALA A 20 13.49 -4.94 -4.21
CA ALA A 20 13.95 -5.68 -5.37
C ALA A 20 12.83 -5.86 -6.41
N PHE A 21 11.63 -6.23 -5.98
CA PHE A 21 10.47 -6.40 -6.86
C PHE A 21 9.91 -5.06 -7.38
N ALA A 22 10.06 -3.98 -6.63
CA ALA A 22 9.73 -2.63 -7.09
C ALA A 22 10.64 -2.16 -8.23
N ALA A 23 11.92 -2.54 -8.19
CA ALA A 23 12.91 -2.22 -9.21
C ALA A 23 12.84 -3.16 -10.42
N ASP A 24 12.66 -4.45 -10.18
CA ASP A 24 12.56 -5.50 -11.19
C ASP A 24 11.65 -6.62 -10.69
N SER A 25 10.46 -6.73 -11.28
CA SER A 25 9.50 -7.78 -10.92
C SER A 25 10.05 -9.20 -11.15
N ALA A 26 11.09 -9.39 -11.96
CA ALA A 26 11.76 -10.67 -12.20
C ALA A 26 12.94 -10.95 -11.26
N ALA A 27 13.24 -10.06 -10.29
CA ALA A 27 14.35 -10.21 -9.35
C ALA A 27 14.43 -11.64 -8.75
N SER A 28 15.63 -12.24 -8.75
CA SER A 28 15.81 -13.63 -8.31
C SER A 28 15.90 -13.75 -6.79
N LEU A 29 15.48 -14.92 -6.25
CA LEU A 29 15.59 -15.22 -4.81
C LEU A 29 17.05 -15.15 -4.32
N ASN A 30 18.02 -15.55 -5.14
CA ASN A 30 19.43 -15.48 -4.79
C ASN A 30 19.92 -14.04 -4.66
N LEU A 31 19.47 -13.14 -5.54
CA LEU A 31 19.76 -11.70 -5.43
C LEU A 31 19.19 -11.12 -4.15
N ILE A 32 17.95 -11.48 -3.82
CA ILE A 32 17.26 -11.03 -2.60
C ILE A 32 17.99 -11.55 -1.35
N ALA A 33 18.37 -12.83 -1.31
CA ALA A 33 19.13 -13.41 -0.21
C ALA A 33 20.45 -12.66 0.01
N LYS A 34 21.20 -12.42 -1.07
CA LYS A 34 22.47 -11.67 -1.04
C LYS A 34 22.27 -10.25 -0.49
N LYS A 35 21.27 -9.51 -1.00
CA LYS A 35 20.96 -8.15 -0.55
C LYS A 35 20.49 -8.11 0.91
N ALA A 36 19.72 -9.12 1.34
CA ALA A 36 19.25 -9.25 2.72
C ALA A 36 20.36 -9.72 3.70
N GLY A 37 21.54 -10.07 3.21
CA GLY A 37 22.63 -10.56 4.05
C GLY A 37 22.32 -11.91 4.71
N VAL A 38 21.54 -12.77 4.04
CA VAL A 38 21.21 -14.10 4.51
C VAL A 38 21.69 -15.17 3.52
N GLY A 39 22.00 -16.36 4.03
CA GLY A 39 22.33 -17.49 3.16
C GLY A 39 21.08 -17.96 2.37
N PRO A 40 21.26 -18.48 1.14
CA PRO A 40 20.16 -19.04 0.35
C PRO A 40 19.32 -20.06 1.14
N GLY A 41 19.94 -20.97 1.88
CA GLY A 41 19.24 -21.95 2.72
C GLY A 41 18.38 -21.31 3.81
N THR A 42 18.76 -20.16 4.33
CA THR A 42 17.93 -19.40 5.28
C THR A 42 16.72 -18.81 4.60
N LEU A 43 16.90 -18.22 3.42
CA LEU A 43 15.78 -17.68 2.64
C LEU A 43 14.77 -18.78 2.27
N TYR A 44 15.25 -19.92 1.74
CA TYR A 44 14.38 -21.04 1.35
C TYR A 44 13.65 -21.71 2.51
N ARG A 45 14.19 -21.66 3.73
CA ARG A 45 13.45 -22.11 4.94
C ARG A 45 12.27 -21.20 5.26
N HIS A 46 12.38 -19.87 5.02
CA HIS A 46 11.28 -18.95 5.24
C HIS A 46 10.30 -18.90 4.08
N PHE A 47 10.81 -19.02 2.85
CA PHE A 47 10.05 -18.87 1.61
C PHE A 47 10.50 -19.96 0.62
N PRO A 48 9.80 -21.09 0.56
CA PRO A 48 10.24 -22.28 -0.19
C PRO A 48 10.32 -22.07 -1.70
N ASN A 49 9.61 -21.10 -2.22
CA ASN A 49 9.60 -20.72 -3.64
C ASN A 49 9.36 -19.22 -3.80
N ARG A 50 9.38 -18.76 -5.06
CA ARG A 50 9.17 -17.36 -5.41
C ARG A 50 7.75 -16.90 -5.06
N GLU A 51 6.76 -17.72 -5.33
CA GLU A 51 5.36 -17.44 -5.09
C GLU A 51 5.10 -17.18 -3.60
N ALA A 52 5.67 -18.01 -2.73
CA ALA A 52 5.58 -17.84 -1.28
C ALA A 52 6.21 -16.51 -0.81
N LEU A 53 7.34 -16.10 -1.39
CA LEU A 53 7.96 -14.82 -1.07
C LEU A 53 7.12 -13.65 -1.57
N VAL A 54 6.65 -13.69 -2.83
CA VAL A 54 5.80 -12.65 -3.41
C VAL A 54 4.53 -12.46 -2.59
N LEU A 55 3.87 -13.55 -2.22
CA LEU A 55 2.67 -13.51 -1.39
C LEU A 55 2.94 -12.92 0.00
N ALA A 56 4.08 -13.27 0.60
CA ALA A 56 4.47 -12.74 1.90
C ALA A 56 4.81 -11.24 1.84
N VAL A 57 5.47 -10.77 0.78
CA VAL A 57 5.72 -9.34 0.52
C VAL A 57 4.39 -8.61 0.36
N TYR A 58 3.49 -9.14 -0.45
CA TYR A 58 2.16 -8.57 -0.65
C TYR A 58 1.39 -8.36 0.67
N ARG A 59 1.30 -9.41 1.50
CA ARG A 59 0.63 -9.33 2.81
C ARG A 59 1.32 -8.36 3.76
N HIS A 60 2.65 -8.33 3.73
CA HIS A 60 3.42 -7.39 4.53
C HIS A 60 3.15 -5.94 4.12
N ASP A 61 3.09 -5.65 2.83
CA ASP A 61 2.82 -4.32 2.30
C ASP A 61 1.40 -3.84 2.64
N VAL A 62 0.41 -4.72 2.55
CA VAL A 62 -0.97 -4.43 2.98
C VAL A 62 -1.01 -4.05 4.47
N GLN A 63 -0.32 -4.83 5.33
CA GLN A 63 -0.28 -4.54 6.76
C GLN A 63 0.46 -3.23 7.05
N GLN A 64 1.58 -2.97 6.36
CA GLN A 64 2.30 -1.70 6.49
C GLN A 64 1.43 -0.50 6.10
N LEU A 65 0.64 -0.64 5.04
CA LEU A 65 -0.29 0.39 4.59
C LEU A 65 -1.41 0.62 5.62
N ALA A 66 -1.97 -0.45 6.19
CA ALA A 66 -2.97 -0.35 7.25
C ALA A 66 -2.41 0.33 8.51
N ASP A 67 -1.24 -0.10 8.97
CA ASP A 67 -0.58 0.46 10.17
C ASP A 67 -0.11 1.91 9.99
N LEU A 68 0.00 2.38 8.76
CA LEU A 68 0.46 3.74 8.46
C LEU A 68 -0.60 4.80 8.80
N ALA A 69 -1.89 4.50 8.63
CA ALA A 69 -2.98 5.45 8.84
C ALA A 69 -2.96 6.09 10.24
N PRO A 70 -2.97 5.33 11.35
CA PRO A 70 -2.91 5.91 12.69
C PRO A 70 -1.57 6.61 12.99
N LYS A 71 -0.46 6.19 12.36
CA LYS A 71 0.85 6.84 12.52
C LYS A 71 0.87 8.22 11.85
N LEU A 72 0.23 8.34 10.68
CA LEU A 72 0.11 9.63 9.97
C LEU A 72 -0.78 10.60 10.74
N LEU A 73 -1.90 10.15 11.29
CA LEU A 73 -2.81 10.99 12.08
C LEU A 73 -2.16 11.53 13.37
N LYS A 74 -1.19 10.82 13.95
CA LYS A 74 -0.41 11.31 15.10
C LYS A 74 0.55 12.44 14.74
N ARG A 75 0.92 12.60 13.47
CA ARG A 75 1.99 13.52 13.02
C ARG A 75 1.51 14.63 12.11
N HIS A 76 0.34 14.49 11.51
CA HIS A 76 -0.18 15.39 10.48
C HIS A 76 -1.66 15.72 10.69
N PRO A 77 -2.11 16.91 10.24
CA PRO A 77 -3.54 17.20 10.15
C PRO A 77 -4.26 16.15 9.27
N PRO A 78 -5.54 15.82 9.54
CA PRO A 78 -6.25 14.69 8.92
C PRO A 78 -6.19 14.67 7.38
N VAL A 79 -6.45 15.79 6.70
CA VAL A 79 -6.37 15.86 5.21
C VAL A 79 -4.95 15.57 4.70
N ARG A 80 -3.93 16.03 5.41
CA ARG A 80 -2.54 15.76 5.06
C ARG A 80 -2.20 14.28 5.28
N ALA A 81 -2.70 13.69 6.36
CA ALA A 81 -2.55 12.27 6.65
C ALA A 81 -3.22 11.42 5.55
N LEU A 82 -4.46 11.74 5.17
CA LEU A 82 -5.19 11.08 4.10
C LEU A 82 -4.43 11.15 2.77
N ARG A 83 -3.90 12.33 2.41
CA ARG A 83 -3.10 12.51 1.21
C ARG A 83 -1.85 11.62 1.19
N LEU A 84 -1.06 11.67 2.25
CA LEU A 84 0.17 10.86 2.37
C LEU A 84 -0.13 9.36 2.30
N TRP A 85 -1.27 8.95 2.87
CA TRP A 85 -1.72 7.58 2.79
C TRP A 85 -2.10 7.17 1.36
N PHE A 86 -2.81 8.02 0.60
CA PHE A 86 -3.10 7.77 -0.82
C PHE A 86 -1.84 7.71 -1.67
N GLU A 87 -0.84 8.56 -1.41
CA GLU A 87 0.46 8.49 -2.10
C GLU A 87 1.14 7.13 -1.85
N ARG A 88 1.05 6.60 -0.63
CA ARG A 88 1.57 5.27 -0.30
C ARG A 88 0.75 4.15 -0.94
N LEU A 89 -0.57 4.28 -0.96
CA LEU A 89 -1.48 3.37 -1.65
C LEU A 89 -1.17 3.27 -3.16
N ALA A 90 -0.84 4.40 -3.80
CA ALA A 90 -0.44 4.43 -5.20
C ALA A 90 0.86 3.65 -5.47
N GLN A 91 1.86 3.79 -4.58
CA GLN A 91 3.12 3.03 -4.66
C GLN A 91 2.86 1.53 -4.50
N TYR A 92 2.02 1.13 -3.54
CA TYR A 92 1.59 -0.25 -3.35
C TYR A 92 0.93 -0.82 -4.62
N GLY A 93 0.01 -0.08 -5.24
CA GLY A 93 -0.66 -0.50 -6.47
C GLY A 93 0.30 -0.73 -7.64
N ARG A 94 1.38 0.06 -7.72
CA ARG A 94 2.43 -0.12 -8.74
C ARG A 94 3.16 -1.45 -8.59
N ILE A 95 3.56 -1.81 -7.38
CA ILE A 95 4.25 -3.07 -7.08
C ILE A 95 3.31 -4.26 -7.34
N LYS A 96 2.06 -4.17 -6.86
CA LYS A 96 1.04 -5.19 -7.08
C LYS A 96 0.85 -5.50 -8.57
N ARG A 97 0.87 -4.47 -9.43
CA ARG A 97 0.75 -4.65 -10.89
C ARG A 97 1.94 -5.41 -11.47
N GLY A 98 3.16 -5.07 -11.08
CA GLY A 98 4.38 -5.77 -11.53
C GLY A 98 4.45 -7.23 -11.10
N LEU A 99 3.68 -7.64 -10.10
CA LEU A 99 3.61 -9.00 -9.57
C LEU A 99 2.28 -9.71 -9.88
N ALA A 100 1.42 -9.10 -10.71
CA ALA A 100 0.05 -9.57 -10.94
C ALA A 100 -0.03 -11.04 -11.39
N ASP A 101 0.83 -11.46 -12.32
CA ASP A 101 0.84 -12.83 -12.84
C ASP A 101 1.15 -13.85 -11.74
N VAL A 102 2.15 -13.54 -10.89
CA VAL A 102 2.54 -14.42 -9.78
C VAL A 102 1.45 -14.44 -8.70
N LEU A 103 0.86 -13.28 -8.39
CA LEU A 103 -0.24 -13.18 -7.44
C LEU A 103 -1.49 -13.92 -7.95
N HIS A 104 -1.80 -13.84 -9.24
CA HIS A 104 -2.91 -14.58 -9.86
C HIS A 104 -2.69 -16.10 -9.81
N ALA A 105 -1.48 -16.56 -10.11
CA ALA A 105 -1.14 -17.98 -10.06
C ALA A 105 -1.14 -18.55 -8.62
N ALA A 106 -0.79 -17.73 -7.63
CA ALA A 106 -0.72 -18.13 -6.22
C ALA A 106 -2.08 -18.14 -5.50
N THR A 107 -3.13 -17.62 -6.14
CA THR A 107 -4.42 -17.38 -5.46
C THR A 107 -5.61 -17.63 -6.37
N SER A 108 -6.22 -18.76 -6.17
CA SER A 108 -7.63 -18.93 -6.48
C SER A 108 -8.45 -18.11 -5.46
N ASP A 109 -9.15 -17.10 -5.93
CA ASP A 109 -10.26 -16.35 -5.29
C ASP A 109 -10.11 -15.67 -3.91
N GLY A 110 -9.08 -15.97 -3.10
CA GLY A 110 -9.04 -15.50 -1.69
C GLY A 110 -8.28 -14.19 -1.41
N LEU A 111 -7.29 -13.79 -2.23
CA LEU A 111 -6.39 -12.66 -1.90
C LEU A 111 -7.03 -11.27 -2.01
N VAL A 112 -8.02 -11.12 -2.86
CA VAL A 112 -8.71 -9.82 -2.98
C VAL A 112 -9.40 -9.49 -1.66
N GLY A 113 -10.03 -10.49 -1.02
CA GLY A 113 -10.64 -10.33 0.30
C GLY A 113 -9.64 -10.09 1.43
N GLU A 114 -8.52 -10.81 1.47
CA GLU A 114 -7.50 -10.67 2.53
C GLU A 114 -6.88 -9.27 2.59
N SER A 115 -6.77 -8.57 1.46
CA SER A 115 -6.19 -7.21 1.41
C SER A 115 -7.22 -6.10 1.58
N TYR A 116 -8.48 -6.39 1.29
CA TYR A 116 -9.55 -5.41 1.26
C TYR A 116 -9.86 -4.85 2.64
N GLU A 117 -10.14 -5.71 3.59
CA GLU A 117 -10.51 -5.33 4.96
C GLU A 117 -9.48 -4.43 5.66
N PRO A 118 -8.15 -4.74 5.65
CA PRO A 118 -7.16 -3.86 6.25
C PRO A 118 -7.07 -2.48 5.56
N ILE A 119 -7.23 -2.42 4.24
CA ILE A 119 -7.16 -1.17 3.48
C ILE A 119 -8.39 -0.32 3.76
N ILE A 120 -9.59 -0.91 3.73
CA ILE A 120 -10.85 -0.21 4.06
C ILE A 120 -10.83 0.28 5.51
N GLY A 121 -10.40 -0.54 6.46
CA GLY A 121 -10.29 -0.12 7.86
C GLY A 121 -9.35 1.09 8.05
N ALA A 122 -8.22 1.11 7.37
CA ALA A 122 -7.30 2.24 7.40
C ALA A 122 -7.90 3.50 6.78
N LEU A 123 -8.61 3.36 5.66
CA LEU A 123 -9.29 4.48 5.00
C LEU A 123 -10.42 5.03 5.86
N THR A 124 -11.21 4.18 6.48
CA THR A 124 -12.27 4.57 7.43
C THR A 124 -11.72 5.46 8.53
N ILE A 125 -10.64 5.03 9.21
CA ILE A 125 -9.99 5.82 10.28
C ILE A 125 -9.57 7.22 9.77
N LEU A 126 -9.05 7.31 8.55
CA LEU A 126 -8.61 8.58 7.97
C LEU A 126 -9.79 9.48 7.59
N LEU A 127 -10.85 8.92 7.00
CA LEU A 127 -12.06 9.67 6.64
C LEU A 127 -12.80 10.16 7.87
N ASP A 128 -12.96 9.33 8.90
CA ASP A 128 -13.56 9.71 10.19
C ASP A 128 -12.81 10.90 10.83
N ALA A 129 -11.47 10.85 10.83
CA ALA A 129 -10.66 11.93 11.35
C ALA A 129 -10.83 13.23 10.54
N CYS A 130 -10.97 13.13 9.21
CA CYS A 130 -11.24 14.29 8.34
C CYS A 130 -12.64 14.86 8.58
N GLU A 131 -13.64 14.01 8.74
CA GLU A 131 -15.02 14.41 9.05
C GLU A 131 -15.11 15.10 10.42
N GLN A 132 -14.51 14.51 11.46
CA GLN A 132 -14.46 15.08 12.81
C GLN A 132 -13.76 16.45 12.83
N ALA A 133 -12.74 16.64 11.99
CA ALA A 133 -12.08 17.93 11.82
C ALA A 133 -12.88 18.91 10.95
N GLY A 134 -14.03 18.52 10.41
CA GLY A 134 -14.89 19.35 9.58
C GLY A 134 -14.31 19.73 8.22
N VAL A 135 -13.31 18.99 7.72
CA VAL A 135 -12.58 19.33 6.48
C VAL A 135 -13.09 18.56 5.25
N THR A 136 -13.78 17.46 5.45
CA THR A 136 -14.43 16.70 4.39
C THR A 136 -15.95 16.77 4.49
N ARG A 137 -16.65 16.27 3.46
CA ARG A 137 -18.07 16.00 3.52
C ARG A 137 -18.37 14.97 4.59
N VAL A 138 -19.58 15.01 5.13
CA VAL A 138 -20.10 14.03 6.09
C VAL A 138 -20.57 12.78 5.34
N GLY A 139 -20.34 11.61 5.93
CA GLY A 139 -20.87 10.34 5.43
C GLY A 139 -20.23 9.86 4.13
N LEU A 140 -18.95 10.13 3.92
CA LEU A 140 -18.20 9.53 2.82
C LEU A 140 -18.06 8.02 3.07
N ASP A 141 -18.54 7.22 2.12
CA ASP A 141 -18.38 5.77 2.15
C ASP A 141 -16.93 5.41 1.78
N PRO A 142 -16.18 4.69 2.64
CA PRO A 142 -14.79 4.29 2.34
C PRO A 142 -14.67 3.42 1.09
N ASP A 143 -15.68 2.60 0.79
CA ASP A 143 -15.69 1.75 -0.41
C ASP A 143 -15.79 2.59 -1.67
N ASP A 144 -16.68 3.57 -1.70
CA ASP A 144 -16.81 4.52 -2.82
C ASP A 144 -15.53 5.33 -3.01
N VAL A 145 -14.92 5.79 -1.92
CA VAL A 145 -13.65 6.53 -1.99
C VAL A 145 -12.52 5.65 -2.49
N LEU A 146 -12.43 4.39 -2.04
CA LEU A 146 -11.42 3.44 -2.54
C LEU A 146 -11.63 3.14 -4.02
N LEU A 147 -12.88 2.94 -4.45
CA LEU A 147 -13.22 2.74 -5.86
C LEU A 147 -12.83 3.95 -6.71
N MET A 148 -13.12 5.16 -6.23
CA MET A 148 -12.77 6.41 -6.91
C MET A 148 -11.26 6.57 -7.08
N VAL A 149 -10.42 6.20 -6.10
CA VAL A 149 -8.96 6.24 -6.24
C VAL A 149 -8.38 5.05 -6.99
N GLY A 150 -9.21 4.12 -7.45
CA GLY A 150 -8.81 2.95 -8.23
C GLY A 150 -8.05 3.26 -9.53
N PHE A 151 -8.14 4.51 -10.05
CA PHE A 151 -7.31 4.96 -11.17
C PHE A 151 -5.81 4.90 -10.86
N LEU A 152 -5.40 4.99 -9.59
CA LEU A 152 -4.01 4.91 -9.17
C LEU A 152 -3.32 3.63 -9.65
N TRP A 153 -4.09 2.56 -9.79
CA TRP A 153 -3.60 1.29 -10.34
C TRP A 153 -3.40 1.33 -11.87
N ARG A 154 -3.92 2.32 -12.56
CA ARG A 154 -3.90 2.44 -14.02
C ARG A 154 -2.94 3.49 -14.57
N VAL A 155 -2.33 4.29 -13.69
CA VAL A 155 -1.31 5.27 -14.09
C VAL A 155 -0.06 4.52 -14.52
N ASP A 156 0.40 4.75 -15.75
CA ASP A 156 1.61 4.11 -16.29
C ASP A 156 2.84 4.53 -15.48
N PRO A 157 3.77 3.61 -15.20
CA PRO A 157 4.98 3.87 -14.41
C PRO A 157 6.07 4.53 -15.26
N ASP A 158 5.70 5.57 -16.01
CA ASP A 158 6.62 6.40 -16.79
C ASP A 158 7.32 7.49 -15.94
N ALA A 159 8.13 8.32 -16.59
CA ALA A 159 8.87 9.40 -15.93
C ALA A 159 7.97 10.42 -15.20
N ASP A 160 6.73 10.58 -15.64
CA ASP A 160 5.78 11.55 -15.09
C ASP A 160 4.83 10.95 -14.04
N TRP A 161 5.00 9.64 -13.71
CA TRP A 161 4.08 8.91 -12.82
C TRP A 161 3.82 9.64 -11.50
N GLU A 162 4.86 10.13 -10.82
CA GLU A 162 4.70 10.82 -9.53
C GLU A 162 3.94 12.12 -9.67
N GLN A 163 4.23 12.90 -10.69
CA GLN A 163 3.55 14.18 -10.92
C GLN A 163 2.09 13.97 -11.29
N ARG A 164 1.80 13.02 -12.17
CA ARG A 164 0.42 12.67 -12.55
C ARG A 164 -0.37 12.16 -11.36
N THR A 165 0.21 11.26 -10.57
CA THR A 165 -0.41 10.75 -9.35
C THR A 165 -0.76 11.88 -8.39
N ARG A 166 0.17 12.81 -8.14
CA ARG A 166 -0.08 13.98 -7.27
C ARG A 166 -1.21 14.85 -7.79
N SER A 167 -1.20 15.19 -9.08
CA SER A 167 -2.25 16.03 -9.69
C SER A 167 -3.62 15.38 -9.60
N MET A 168 -3.72 14.08 -9.84
CA MET A 168 -4.99 13.35 -9.75
C MET A 168 -5.46 13.25 -8.29
N LEU A 169 -4.55 13.03 -7.33
CA LEU A 169 -4.87 13.06 -5.91
C LEU A 169 -5.32 14.43 -5.42
N ASP A 170 -4.80 15.54 -5.97
CA ASP A 170 -5.29 16.88 -5.67
C ASP A 170 -6.77 17.00 -6.04
N ILE A 171 -7.15 16.56 -7.24
CA ILE A 171 -8.55 16.58 -7.69
C ILE A 171 -9.45 15.74 -6.77
N VAL A 172 -8.99 14.54 -6.38
CA VAL A 172 -9.75 13.68 -5.47
C VAL A 172 -9.92 14.36 -4.10
N ILE A 173 -8.83 14.81 -3.50
CA ILE A 173 -8.86 15.45 -2.18
C ILE A 173 -9.76 16.69 -2.19
N ASP A 174 -9.69 17.52 -3.23
CA ASP A 174 -10.56 18.69 -3.36
C ASP A 174 -12.03 18.28 -3.55
N GLY A 175 -12.28 17.18 -4.27
CA GLY A 175 -13.62 16.60 -4.40
C GLY A 175 -14.20 16.06 -3.09
N LEU A 176 -13.37 15.59 -2.16
CA LEU A 176 -13.79 15.10 -0.83
C LEU A 176 -14.04 16.24 0.16
N ARG A 177 -13.49 17.44 -0.08
CA ARG A 177 -13.62 18.57 0.86
C ARG A 177 -15.07 19.02 1.02
N LYS A 178 -15.37 19.49 2.21
CA LYS A 178 -16.63 20.20 2.48
C LYS A 178 -16.72 21.43 1.58
N GLN A 179 -17.73 21.50 0.73
CA GLN A 179 -17.97 22.70 -0.05
C GLN A 179 -18.30 23.86 0.90
N SER A 180 -17.50 24.94 0.85
CA SER A 180 -17.91 26.20 1.48
C SER A 180 -19.25 26.58 0.86
N ALA A 181 -20.26 26.83 1.70
CA ALA A 181 -21.53 27.31 1.21
C ALA A 181 -21.24 28.47 0.27
N ARG A 182 -21.60 28.35 -1.04
CA ARG A 182 -21.59 29.49 -1.94
C ARG A 182 -22.48 30.54 -1.28
N LYS A 183 -21.86 31.64 -0.81
CA LYS A 183 -22.61 32.85 -0.46
C LYS A 183 -23.37 33.24 -1.74
N GLY A 184 -24.69 33.00 -1.71
CA GLY A 184 -25.56 33.40 -2.77
C GLY A 184 -25.45 34.93 -2.92
N SER A 185 -25.19 35.35 -4.13
CA SER A 185 -25.40 36.75 -4.57
C SER A 185 -26.86 36.94 -4.84
#